data_134dc8f94bfade82047e2253fa1672ba
#
_entry.id   134dc8f94bfade82047e2253fa1672ba
#
_cell.length_a   1.000
_cell.length_b   1.000
_cell.length_c   1.000
_cell.angle_alpha   90.00
_cell.angle_beta   90.00
_cell.angle_gamma   90.00
#
_symmetry.space_group_name_H-M   'P 1'
#
loop_
_entity.id
_entity.type
_entity.pdbx_description
1 polymer ?
#
loop_
_entity_poly.entity_id
_entity_poly.type
_entity_poly.pdbx_seq_one_letter_code
_entity_poly.pdbx_strand_id
1 'polypeptide(L)'
;MARLPLEGYRIIDFGSAWAVPQMTHIAADMGAEVIKVESHVRVDYVRVAKVAVPKGVSIKTPADLAAFDPEQLETSPVFHIMNRNKRAITVDFTRPRGAELLIELCRKADIVADNFTPGVLDKY
;
A
#
# COMPACT_ATOMS: atom_id res chain seq x y z
N MET A 1 -30.20 3.29 7.36
CA MET A 1 -29.37 2.20 6.76
C MET A 1 -28.69 1.45 7.88
N ALA A 2 -28.51 0.15 7.78
CA ALA A 2 -27.75 -0.61 8.77
C ALA A 2 -26.28 -0.16 8.70
N ARG A 3 -25.67 -0.02 9.89
CA ARG A 3 -24.24 0.29 10.01
C ARG A 3 -23.40 -0.90 9.57
N LEU A 4 -22.32 -0.67 8.81
CA LEU A 4 -21.41 -1.72 8.42
C LEU A 4 -20.58 -2.21 9.62
N PRO A 5 -20.17 -3.48 9.68
CA PRO A 5 -19.52 -4.07 10.85
C PRO A 5 -18.26 -3.36 11.33
N LEU A 6 -17.47 -2.79 10.41
CA LEU A 6 -16.22 -2.10 10.72
C LEU A 6 -16.29 -0.58 10.48
N GLU A 7 -17.50 -0.04 10.35
CA GLU A 7 -17.69 1.40 10.23
C GLU A 7 -17.19 2.13 11.49
N GLY A 8 -16.34 3.12 11.29
CA GLY A 8 -15.73 3.92 12.32
C GLY A 8 -14.32 3.48 12.74
N TYR A 9 -13.86 2.33 12.25
CA TYR A 9 -12.46 1.91 12.43
C TYR A 9 -11.59 2.45 11.30
N ARG A 10 -10.35 2.86 11.65
CA ARG A 10 -9.32 3.30 10.71
C ARG A 10 -8.14 2.34 10.72
N ILE A 11 -7.71 1.92 9.52
CA ILE A 11 -6.59 1.01 9.30
C ILE A 11 -5.56 1.70 8.42
N ILE A 12 -4.30 1.72 8.86
CA ILE A 12 -3.17 2.11 8.03
C ILE A 12 -2.55 0.85 7.44
N ASP A 13 -2.52 0.79 6.12
CA ASP A 13 -2.07 -0.36 5.35
C ASP A 13 -0.72 -0.07 4.69
N PHE A 14 0.35 -0.62 5.27
CA PHE A 14 1.70 -0.65 4.69
C PHE A 14 1.94 -1.92 3.86
N GLY A 15 0.92 -2.76 3.72
CA GLY A 15 1.04 -4.04 3.06
C GLY A 15 1.41 -3.93 1.58
N SER A 16 2.13 -4.92 1.11
CA SER A 16 2.46 -5.07 -0.30
C SER A 16 2.06 -6.46 -0.78
N ALA A 17 1.82 -6.58 -2.06
CA ALA A 17 1.44 -7.80 -2.74
C ALA A 17 0.06 -8.34 -2.37
N TRP A 18 0.00 -9.30 -1.44
CA TRP A 18 -1.18 -10.15 -1.29
C TRP A 18 -1.78 -10.13 0.12
N ALA A 19 -1.09 -10.67 1.11
CA ALA A 19 -1.71 -11.03 2.40
C ALA A 19 -2.36 -9.85 3.12
N VAL A 20 -1.61 -8.79 3.40
CA VAL A 20 -2.16 -7.60 4.08
C VAL A 20 -3.11 -6.81 3.18
N PRO A 21 -2.77 -6.52 1.91
CA PRO A 21 -3.73 -5.87 1.01
C PRO A 21 -5.07 -6.63 0.89
N GLN A 22 -5.07 -7.96 0.87
CA GLN A 22 -6.28 -8.75 0.85
C GLN A 22 -7.09 -8.62 2.14
N MET A 23 -6.45 -8.69 3.29
CA MET A 23 -7.12 -8.52 4.58
C MET A 23 -7.73 -7.12 4.69
N THR A 24 -6.98 -6.10 4.33
CA THR A 24 -7.42 -4.70 4.48
C THR A 24 -8.50 -4.29 3.47
N HIS A 25 -8.53 -4.85 2.24
CA HIS A 25 -9.66 -4.57 1.35
C HIS A 25 -10.96 -5.23 1.82
N ILE A 26 -10.90 -6.41 2.42
CA ILE A 26 -12.08 -7.04 3.05
C ILE A 26 -12.59 -6.14 4.18
N ALA A 27 -11.69 -5.62 5.01
CA ALA A 27 -12.06 -4.68 6.06
C ALA A 27 -12.69 -3.39 5.48
N ALA A 28 -12.16 -2.88 4.36
CA ALA A 28 -12.73 -1.73 3.67
C ALA A 28 -14.13 -2.02 3.13
N ASP A 29 -14.37 -3.21 2.56
CA ASP A 29 -15.69 -3.66 2.11
C ASP A 29 -16.69 -3.77 3.30
N MET A 30 -16.18 -4.03 4.49
CA MET A 30 -16.96 -4.07 5.73
C MET A 30 -17.11 -2.68 6.40
N GLY A 31 -16.65 -1.61 5.78
CA GLY A 31 -16.86 -0.22 6.21
C GLY A 31 -15.71 0.44 6.96
N ALA A 32 -14.57 -0.22 7.13
CA ALA A 32 -13.39 0.41 7.70
C ALA A 32 -12.83 1.49 6.75
N GLU A 33 -12.35 2.60 7.30
CA GLU A 33 -11.53 3.56 6.57
C GLU A 33 -10.11 2.99 6.44
N VAL A 34 -9.76 2.50 5.27
CA VAL A 34 -8.42 1.97 5.01
C VAL A 34 -7.60 2.97 4.21
N ILE A 35 -6.42 3.31 4.74
CA ILE A 35 -5.46 4.21 4.10
C ILE A 35 -4.22 3.41 3.72
N LYS A 36 -4.07 3.13 2.42
CA LYS A 36 -2.88 2.47 1.89
C LYS A 36 -1.74 3.47 1.75
N VAL A 37 -0.60 3.11 2.31
CA VAL A 37 0.64 3.89 2.22
C VAL A 37 1.57 3.28 1.18
N GLU A 38 1.93 4.06 0.19
CA GLU A 38 2.95 3.72 -0.80
C GLU A 38 3.98 4.85 -0.90
N SER A 39 5.08 4.63 -1.60
CA SER A 39 5.98 5.68 -2.02
C SER A 39 6.40 5.50 -3.48
N HIS A 40 6.78 6.60 -4.14
CA HIS A 40 7.29 6.55 -5.51
C HIS A 40 8.65 5.85 -5.63
N VAL A 41 9.35 5.65 -4.51
CA VAL A 41 10.60 4.87 -4.45
C VAL A 41 10.34 3.39 -4.15
N ARG A 42 9.14 3.04 -3.70
CA ARG A 42 8.74 1.67 -3.39
C ARG A 42 7.24 1.52 -3.57
N VAL A 43 6.83 1.31 -4.81
CA VAL A 43 5.44 0.99 -5.12
C VAL A 43 5.14 -0.49 -4.83
N ASP A 44 3.86 -0.80 -4.66
CA ASP A 44 3.43 -2.19 -4.56
C ASP A 44 3.77 -2.93 -5.86
N TYR A 45 4.53 -4.02 -5.78
CA TYR A 45 5.00 -4.73 -6.97
C TYR A 45 3.85 -5.35 -7.80
N VAL A 46 2.68 -5.57 -7.24
CA VAL A 46 1.52 -6.05 -8.01
C VAL A 46 0.99 -5.01 -9.00
N ARG A 47 1.40 -3.76 -8.89
CA ARG A 47 1.13 -2.74 -9.92
C ARG A 47 1.81 -3.12 -11.25
N VAL A 48 2.98 -3.75 -11.18
CA VAL A 48 3.79 -4.12 -12.35
C VAL A 48 3.71 -5.60 -12.72
N ALA A 49 3.05 -6.43 -11.91
CA ALA A 49 3.02 -7.89 -12.08
C ALA A 49 2.37 -8.38 -13.39
N LYS A 50 1.63 -7.54 -14.11
CA LYS A 50 1.05 -7.83 -15.43
C LYS A 50 1.52 -6.91 -16.55
N VAL A 51 2.28 -5.88 -16.21
CA VAL A 51 3.05 -5.20 -17.25
C VAL A 51 4.02 -6.23 -17.80
N ALA A 52 4.08 -6.38 -19.11
CA ALA A 52 5.01 -7.30 -19.76
C ALA A 52 6.44 -6.84 -19.42
N VAL A 53 6.90 -7.26 -18.25
CA VAL A 53 8.28 -7.05 -17.83
C VAL A 53 9.11 -7.88 -18.80
N PRO A 54 9.97 -7.30 -19.63
CA PRO A 54 10.80 -8.05 -20.55
C PRO A 54 11.55 -9.14 -19.76
N LYS A 55 11.67 -10.33 -20.35
CA LYS A 55 12.41 -11.43 -19.71
C LYS A 55 13.79 -10.92 -19.25
N GLY A 56 14.09 -11.06 -17.97
CA GLY A 56 15.37 -10.65 -17.39
C GLY A 56 15.36 -9.28 -16.68
N VAL A 57 14.28 -8.51 -16.76
CA VAL A 57 14.15 -7.27 -15.99
C VAL A 57 13.57 -7.61 -14.59
N SER A 58 14.30 -7.25 -13.56
CA SER A 58 13.84 -7.35 -12.17
C SER A 58 13.69 -5.95 -11.62
N ILE A 59 12.48 -5.59 -11.19
CA ILE A 59 12.22 -4.29 -10.57
C ILE A 59 12.69 -4.37 -9.11
N LYS A 60 13.87 -3.86 -8.86
CA LYS A 60 14.49 -3.83 -7.51
C LYS A 60 14.78 -2.43 -7.01
N THR A 61 14.77 -1.46 -7.89
CA THR A 61 15.18 -0.09 -7.58
C THR A 61 14.15 0.93 -8.09
N PRO A 62 14.13 2.15 -7.53
CA PRO A 62 13.34 3.25 -8.08
C PRO A 62 13.64 3.56 -9.55
N ALA A 63 14.89 3.34 -9.99
CA ALA A 63 15.27 3.54 -11.38
C ALA A 63 14.58 2.51 -12.31
N ASP A 64 14.39 1.29 -11.85
CA ASP A 64 13.67 0.26 -12.60
C ASP A 64 12.19 0.66 -12.78
N LEU A 65 11.60 1.32 -11.76
CA LEU A 65 10.24 1.84 -11.83
C LEU A 65 10.12 3.05 -12.76
N ALA A 66 11.13 3.91 -12.78
CA ALA A 66 11.14 5.08 -13.66
C ALA A 66 11.17 4.71 -15.16
N ALA A 67 11.51 3.46 -15.49
CA ALA A 67 11.44 2.92 -16.84
C ALA A 67 10.02 2.54 -17.27
N PHE A 68 9.04 2.51 -16.34
CA PHE A 68 7.64 2.23 -16.67
C PHE A 68 6.87 3.52 -16.87
N ASP A 69 6.00 3.51 -17.87
CA ASP A 69 4.99 4.55 -18.03
C ASP A 69 4.10 4.60 -16.78
N PRO A 70 3.93 5.75 -16.11
CA PRO A 70 3.05 5.89 -14.97
C PRO A 70 1.64 5.35 -15.22
N GLU A 71 1.10 5.49 -16.43
CA GLU A 71 -0.21 4.95 -16.80
C GLU A 71 -0.23 3.42 -16.71
N GLN A 72 0.86 2.73 -17.01
CA GLN A 72 0.95 1.28 -16.91
C GLN A 72 0.87 0.78 -15.46
N LEU A 73 1.34 1.57 -14.49
CA LEU A 73 1.27 1.24 -13.07
C LEU A 73 -0.18 1.25 -12.53
N GLU A 74 -1.08 1.93 -13.22
CA GLU A 74 -2.50 2.02 -12.87
C GLU A 74 -3.37 0.97 -13.57
N THR A 75 -2.81 0.16 -14.46
CA THR A 75 -3.59 -0.81 -15.26
C THR A 75 -3.66 -2.22 -14.67
N SER A 76 -2.97 -2.49 -13.55
CA SER A 76 -2.92 -3.82 -12.97
C SER A 76 -4.26 -4.24 -12.35
N PRO A 77 -4.98 -5.22 -12.91
CA PRO A 77 -6.22 -5.70 -12.30
C PRO A 77 -6.01 -6.29 -10.91
N VAL A 78 -4.85 -6.91 -10.67
CA VAL A 78 -4.52 -7.48 -9.36
C VAL A 78 -4.40 -6.38 -8.30
N PHE A 79 -3.73 -5.27 -8.64
CA PHE A 79 -3.64 -4.13 -7.74
C PHE A 79 -5.03 -3.59 -7.38
N HIS A 80 -5.91 -3.41 -8.36
CA HIS A 80 -7.25 -2.88 -8.13
C HIS A 80 -8.12 -3.83 -7.30
N ILE A 81 -8.04 -5.14 -7.54
CA ILE A 81 -8.77 -6.13 -6.74
C ILE A 81 -8.34 -6.09 -5.27
N MET A 82 -7.02 -6.04 -5.02
CA MET A 82 -6.46 -6.05 -3.66
C MET A 82 -6.58 -4.73 -2.92
N ASN A 83 -6.90 -3.64 -3.62
CA ASN A 83 -6.93 -2.30 -3.03
C ASN A 83 -8.25 -1.55 -3.23
N ARG A 84 -9.32 -2.27 -3.61
CA ARG A 84 -10.63 -1.64 -3.74
C ARG A 84 -11.13 -1.07 -2.41
N ASN A 85 -11.92 0.01 -2.49
CA ASN A 85 -12.49 0.74 -1.37
C ASN A 85 -11.46 1.36 -0.40
N LYS A 86 -10.17 1.33 -0.71
CA LYS A 86 -9.13 2.00 0.05
C LYS A 86 -8.90 3.43 -0.47
N ARG A 87 -8.48 4.31 0.42
CA ARG A 87 -7.79 5.54 0.05
C ARG A 87 -6.30 5.26 -0.04
N ALA A 88 -5.56 6.03 -0.83
CA ALA A 88 -4.11 5.89 -0.94
C ALA A 88 -3.43 7.22 -0.66
N ILE A 89 -2.26 7.15 -0.04
CA ILE A 89 -1.35 8.28 0.13
C ILE A 89 0.05 7.87 -0.31
N THR A 90 0.80 8.84 -0.85
CA THR A 90 2.19 8.63 -1.24
C THR A 90 3.10 9.37 -0.27
N VAL A 91 3.85 8.63 0.54
CA VAL A 91 4.80 9.17 1.52
C VAL A 91 6.06 8.32 1.54
N ASP A 92 7.21 8.96 1.40
CA ASP A 92 8.51 8.30 1.53
C ASP A 92 8.96 8.30 3.01
N PHE A 93 8.73 7.18 3.71
CA PHE A 93 9.09 7.03 5.11
C PHE A 93 10.59 6.78 5.35
N THR A 94 11.38 6.66 4.31
CA THR A 94 12.85 6.62 4.45
C THR A 94 13.43 8.01 4.75
N ARG A 95 12.61 9.05 4.56
CA ARG A 95 12.96 10.44 4.91
C ARG A 95 12.39 10.79 6.28
N PRO A 96 13.16 11.51 7.14
CA PRO A 96 12.72 11.84 8.50
C PRO A 96 11.32 12.46 8.55
N ARG A 97 11.04 13.46 7.70
CA ARG A 97 9.73 14.11 7.66
C ARG A 97 8.60 13.17 7.23
N GLY A 98 8.89 12.25 6.31
CA GLY A 98 7.92 11.22 5.91
C GLY A 98 7.61 10.26 7.06
N ALA A 99 8.63 9.79 7.78
CA ALA A 99 8.46 8.95 8.95
C ALA A 99 7.64 9.65 10.04
N GLU A 100 7.94 10.91 10.36
CA GLU A 100 7.18 11.72 11.33
C GLU A 100 5.69 11.78 10.97
N LEU A 101 5.36 12.11 9.72
CA LEU A 101 3.99 12.19 9.23
C LEU A 101 3.26 10.85 9.35
N LEU A 102 3.92 9.74 9.04
CA LEU A 102 3.32 8.42 9.14
C LEU A 102 3.14 7.99 10.60
N ILE A 103 4.06 8.33 11.51
CA ILE A 103 3.87 8.10 12.95
C ILE A 103 2.65 8.87 13.46
N GLU A 104 2.49 10.13 13.06
CA GLU A 104 1.32 10.93 13.43
C GLU A 104 0.02 10.32 12.88
N LEU A 105 0.05 9.78 11.66
CA LEU A 105 -1.09 9.12 11.05
C LEU A 105 -1.42 7.81 11.78
N CYS A 106 -0.42 7.00 12.11
CA CYS A 106 -0.59 5.75 12.85
C CYS A 106 -1.19 5.98 14.24
N ARG A 107 -0.83 7.07 14.92
CA ARG A 107 -1.42 7.43 16.23
C ARG A 107 -2.92 7.74 16.15
N LYS A 108 -3.44 8.02 14.99
CA LYS A 108 -4.87 8.31 14.74
C LYS A 108 -5.63 7.10 14.18
N ALA A 109 -4.99 5.95 14.10
CA ALA A 109 -5.56 4.73 13.59
C ALA A 109 -5.84 3.73 14.71
N ASP A 110 -6.80 2.85 14.48
CA ASP A 110 -7.11 1.74 15.39
C ASP A 110 -6.21 0.53 15.11
N ILE A 111 -5.79 0.38 13.83
CA ILE A 111 -4.96 -0.74 13.39
C ILE A 111 -3.89 -0.23 12.43
N VAL A 112 -2.67 -0.74 12.59
CA VAL A 112 -1.58 -0.62 11.63
C VAL A 112 -1.23 -2.02 11.15
N ALA A 113 -1.21 -2.23 9.85
CA ALA A 113 -0.98 -3.53 9.24
C ALA A 113 0.17 -3.47 8.21
N ASP A 114 1.11 -4.41 8.33
CA ASP A 114 2.18 -4.59 7.37
C ASP A 114 2.50 -6.08 7.17
N ASN A 115 3.20 -6.41 6.09
CA ASN A 115 3.76 -7.72 5.82
C ASN A 115 5.23 -7.64 5.40
N PHE A 116 5.94 -6.65 5.92
CA PHE A 116 7.38 -6.58 5.77
C PHE A 116 8.09 -7.64 6.60
N THR A 117 9.35 -7.89 6.27
CA THR A 117 10.22 -8.69 7.15
C THR A 117 10.33 -8.00 8.51
N PRO A 118 10.26 -8.76 9.63
CA PRO A 118 10.42 -8.20 10.97
C PRO A 118 11.63 -7.26 11.08
N GLY A 119 11.45 -6.14 11.77
CA GLY A 119 12.48 -5.12 11.97
C GLY A 119 12.64 -4.12 10.81
N VAL A 120 11.84 -4.20 9.75
CA VAL A 120 11.91 -3.20 8.66
C VAL A 120 11.32 -1.88 9.13
N LEU A 121 10.15 -1.89 9.74
CA LEU A 121 9.52 -0.66 10.23
C LEU A 121 10.20 -0.09 11.48
N ASP A 122 10.86 -0.93 12.28
CA ASP A 122 11.60 -0.49 13.47
C ASP A 122 12.77 0.46 13.16
N LYS A 123 13.17 0.54 11.89
CA LYS A 123 14.24 1.43 11.44
C LYS A 123 13.78 2.88 11.24
N TYR A 124 12.48 3.09 11.25
CA TYR A 124 11.86 4.36 10.92
C TYR A 124 10.87 4.82 12.00
#